data_e83f00799e2d5624b54dc377f186c714
#
_entry.id   e83f00799e2d5624b54dc377f186c714
#
_cell.length_a   1.000
_cell.length_b   1.000
_cell.length_c   1.000
_cell.angle_alpha   90.00
_cell.angle_beta   90.00
_cell.angle_gamma   90.00
#
_symmetry.space_group_name_H-M   'P 1'
#
loop_
_entity.id
_entity.type
_entity.pdbx_description
1 polymer ?
#
loop_
_entity_poly.entity_id
_entity_poly.type
_entity_poly.pdbx_seq_one_letter_code
_entity_poly.pdbx_strand_id
1 'polypeptide(L)'
;MAETSTGWKAKAVLFAIAGIVVLFLYSYYIPDTIRTRITDAQLTEVDGYFMIATEYRALVNHDAKYRLKFNSGDLQNEAIRLKGKEVLIRKYGWRIPIFSMFENVVSIKEVR
;
A
#
# COMPACT_ATOMS: atom_id res chain seq x y z
N MET A 1 -4.00 -20.26 -43.58
CA MET A 1 -3.26 -21.28 -42.81
C MET A 1 -3.71 -21.29 -41.39
N ALA A 2 -3.97 -22.48 -40.86
CA ALA A 2 -4.47 -22.62 -39.49
C ALA A 2 -3.48 -22.10 -38.45
N GLU A 3 -2.19 -22.30 -38.68
CA GLU A 3 -1.13 -21.85 -37.77
C GLU A 3 -1.09 -20.35 -37.62
N THR A 4 -1.27 -19.59 -38.70
CA THR A 4 -1.30 -18.13 -38.68
C THR A 4 -2.48 -17.61 -37.84
N SER A 5 -3.67 -18.21 -38.03
CA SER A 5 -4.86 -17.86 -37.25
C SER A 5 -4.66 -18.18 -35.77
N THR A 6 -4.12 -19.35 -35.45
CA THR A 6 -3.83 -19.75 -34.06
C THR A 6 -2.76 -18.84 -33.43
N GLY A 7 -1.71 -18.50 -34.17
CA GLY A 7 -0.67 -17.61 -33.70
C GLY A 7 -1.19 -16.21 -33.38
N TRP A 8 -2.09 -15.71 -34.21
CA TRP A 8 -2.73 -14.42 -33.97
C TRP A 8 -3.54 -14.41 -32.68
N LYS A 9 -4.34 -15.46 -32.46
CA LYS A 9 -5.16 -15.59 -31.25
C LYS A 9 -4.28 -15.75 -30.01
N ALA A 10 -3.20 -16.53 -30.09
CA ALA A 10 -2.26 -16.71 -28.99
C ALA A 10 -1.59 -15.38 -28.62
N LYS A 11 -1.17 -14.59 -29.60
CA LYS A 11 -0.60 -13.27 -29.35
C LYS A 11 -1.59 -12.34 -28.69
N ALA A 12 -2.85 -12.33 -29.14
CA ALA A 12 -3.91 -11.49 -28.55
C ALA A 12 -4.12 -11.86 -27.08
N VAL A 13 -4.15 -13.15 -26.75
CA VAL A 13 -4.30 -13.63 -25.38
C VAL A 13 -3.10 -13.19 -24.53
N LEU A 14 -1.88 -13.34 -25.05
CA LEU A 14 -0.68 -12.92 -24.33
C LEU A 14 -0.67 -11.42 -24.05
N PHE A 15 -1.07 -10.60 -25.02
CA PHE A 15 -1.18 -9.14 -24.80
C PHE A 15 -2.23 -8.80 -23.76
N ALA A 16 -3.37 -9.50 -23.76
CA ALA A 16 -4.42 -9.30 -22.76
C ALA A 16 -3.91 -9.64 -21.36
N ILE A 17 -3.23 -10.78 -21.21
CA ILE A 17 -2.66 -11.20 -19.93
C ILE A 17 -1.60 -10.18 -19.46
N ALA A 18 -0.70 -9.77 -20.36
CA ALA A 18 0.32 -8.78 -20.04
C ALA A 18 -0.29 -7.47 -19.57
N GLY A 19 -1.35 -7.00 -20.24
CA GLY A 19 -2.07 -5.79 -19.84
C GLY A 19 -2.69 -5.91 -18.46
N ILE A 20 -3.33 -7.04 -18.17
CA ILE A 20 -3.92 -7.30 -16.85
C ILE A 20 -2.85 -7.32 -15.77
N VAL A 21 -1.71 -8.00 -16.03
CA VAL A 21 -0.59 -8.05 -15.08
C VAL A 21 -0.03 -6.65 -14.82
N VAL A 22 0.17 -5.85 -15.87
CA VAL A 22 0.68 -4.48 -15.73
C VAL A 22 -0.28 -3.64 -14.90
N LEU A 23 -1.58 -3.70 -15.18
CA LEU A 23 -2.59 -2.96 -14.42
C LEU A 23 -2.63 -3.42 -12.96
N PHE A 24 -2.52 -4.72 -12.71
CA PHE A 24 -2.50 -5.28 -11.36
C PHE A 24 -1.29 -4.78 -10.59
N LEU A 25 -0.09 -4.82 -11.18
CA LEU A 25 1.13 -4.32 -10.56
C LEU A 25 1.07 -2.80 -10.36
N TYR A 26 0.52 -2.08 -11.32
CA TYR A 26 0.35 -0.63 -11.21
C TYR A 26 -0.56 -0.25 -10.05
N SER A 27 -1.59 -1.04 -9.79
CA SER A 27 -2.52 -0.80 -8.68
C SER A 27 -1.82 -0.78 -7.32
N TYR A 28 -0.68 -1.47 -7.19
CA TYR A 28 0.14 -1.44 -5.98
C TYR A 28 0.63 -0.02 -5.64
N TYR A 29 0.93 0.79 -6.66
CA TYR A 29 1.51 2.12 -6.48
C TYR A 29 0.48 3.24 -6.40
N ILE A 30 -0.79 2.94 -6.70
CA ILE A 30 -1.84 3.95 -6.64
C ILE A 30 -2.20 4.19 -5.17
N PRO A 31 -2.03 5.44 -4.68
CA PRO A 31 -2.39 5.72 -3.29
C PRO A 31 -3.90 5.77 -3.12
N ASP A 32 -4.35 5.39 -1.93
CA ASP A 32 -5.73 5.42 -1.53
C ASP A 32 -5.81 6.12 -0.16
N THR A 33 -6.92 6.80 0.10
CA THR A 33 -7.12 7.53 1.35
C THR A 33 -8.29 6.92 2.11
N ILE A 34 -8.04 6.60 3.38
CA ILE A 34 -9.07 6.09 4.28
C ILE A 34 -9.27 7.04 5.45
N ARG A 35 -10.48 7.06 5.98
CA ARG A 35 -10.81 7.76 7.21
C ARG A 35 -10.97 6.73 8.32
N THR A 36 -10.14 6.83 9.35
CA THR A 36 -10.12 5.84 10.43
C THR A 36 -9.59 6.49 11.71
N ARG A 37 -9.51 5.71 12.77
CA ARG A 37 -8.94 6.12 14.05
C ARG A 37 -7.70 5.29 14.34
N ILE A 38 -6.62 5.93 14.76
CA ILE A 38 -5.39 5.24 15.14
C ILE A 38 -5.61 4.64 16.52
N THR A 39 -5.47 3.33 16.65
CA THR A 39 -5.64 2.62 17.92
C THR A 39 -4.33 2.39 18.64
N ASP A 40 -3.22 2.22 17.89
CA ASP A 40 -1.89 2.09 18.47
C ASP A 40 -0.81 2.45 17.46
N ALA A 41 0.27 3.06 17.96
CA ALA A 41 1.47 3.35 17.19
C ALA A 41 2.63 3.56 18.17
N GLN A 42 3.79 2.98 17.85
CA GLN A 42 4.98 3.05 18.70
C GLN A 42 6.23 3.21 17.85
N LEU A 43 7.32 3.69 18.44
CA LEU A 43 8.62 3.81 17.77
C LEU A 43 9.43 2.51 17.78
N THR A 44 8.77 1.37 17.94
CA THR A 44 9.40 0.07 17.90
C THR A 44 9.19 -0.55 16.52
N GLU A 45 10.29 -0.89 15.86
CA GLU A 45 10.23 -1.58 14.57
C GLU A 45 9.98 -3.07 14.74
N VAL A 46 9.13 -3.63 13.87
CA VAL A 46 8.90 -5.06 13.76
C VAL A 46 9.31 -5.47 12.35
N ASP A 47 10.30 -6.36 12.25
CA ASP A 47 10.85 -6.82 10.97
C ASP A 47 11.31 -5.66 10.06
N GLY A 48 11.85 -4.60 10.66
CA GLY A 48 12.35 -3.43 9.95
C GLY A 48 11.29 -2.40 9.58
N TYR A 49 10.06 -2.58 10.04
CA TYR A 49 8.94 -1.66 9.76
C TYR A 49 8.33 -1.13 11.03
N PHE A 50 7.93 0.14 11.02
CA PHE A 50 7.00 0.66 12.02
C PHE A 50 5.59 0.19 11.70
N MET A 51 4.80 -0.11 12.73
CA MET A 51 3.41 -0.52 12.57
C MET A 51 2.48 0.56 13.09
N ILE A 52 1.37 0.78 12.38
CA ILE A 52 0.29 1.67 12.82
C ILE A 52 -0.99 0.84 12.82
N ALA A 53 -1.55 0.61 13.99
CA ALA A 53 -2.82 -0.08 14.12
C ALA A 53 -3.97 0.92 14.04
N THR A 54 -5.00 0.60 13.27
CA THR A 54 -6.19 1.43 13.10
C THR A 54 -7.44 0.58 13.26
N GLU A 55 -8.59 1.23 13.40
CA GLU A 55 -9.88 0.53 13.41
C GLU A 55 -10.17 -0.17 12.07
N TYR A 56 -9.53 0.31 11.00
CA TYR A 56 -9.65 -0.29 9.67
C TYR A 56 -8.82 -1.57 9.55
N ARG A 57 -7.50 -1.47 9.75
CA ARG A 57 -6.56 -2.60 9.76
C ARG A 57 -5.17 -2.11 10.18
N ALA A 58 -4.26 -3.05 10.42
CA ALA A 58 -2.88 -2.73 10.66
C ALA A 58 -2.19 -2.28 9.37
N LEU A 59 -1.43 -1.20 9.44
CA LEU A 59 -0.67 -0.63 8.33
C LEU A 59 0.80 -0.61 8.71
N VAL A 60 1.68 -0.61 7.71
CA VAL A 60 3.11 -0.41 7.93
C VAL A 60 3.50 1.01 7.55
N ASN A 61 4.60 1.49 8.13
CA ASN A 61 5.17 2.78 7.81
C ASN A 61 6.68 2.57 7.66
N HIS A 62 7.15 2.59 6.42
CA HIS A 62 8.57 2.44 6.11
C HIS A 62 8.95 3.31 4.93
N ASP A 63 10.25 3.63 4.83
CA ASP A 63 10.77 4.38 3.70
C ASP A 63 10.66 3.57 2.42
N ALA A 64 10.36 4.26 1.31
CA ALA A 64 10.25 3.67 -0.01
C ALA A 64 11.01 4.55 -1.01
N LYS A 65 12.24 4.19 -1.31
CA LYS A 65 13.12 5.00 -2.18
C LYS A 65 12.54 5.21 -3.56
N TYR A 66 11.93 4.19 -4.14
CA TYR A 66 11.31 4.28 -5.47
C TYR A 66 10.06 5.17 -5.49
N ARG A 67 9.52 5.56 -4.33
CA ARG A 67 8.44 6.54 -4.21
C ARG A 67 8.91 7.84 -3.58
N LEU A 68 10.19 8.00 -3.39
CA LEU A 68 10.79 9.16 -2.72
C LEU A 68 10.20 9.40 -1.31
N LYS A 69 9.87 8.32 -0.64
CA LYS A 69 9.35 8.37 0.73
C LYS A 69 10.50 8.10 1.71
N PHE A 70 10.89 9.11 2.47
CA PHE A 70 12.01 9.06 3.42
C PHE A 70 11.62 9.58 4.80
N ASN A 71 10.32 9.71 5.07
CA ASN A 71 9.81 10.38 6.26
C ASN A 71 9.12 9.43 7.24
N SER A 72 9.44 8.14 7.23
CA SER A 72 8.74 7.15 8.07
C SER A 72 8.86 7.47 9.56
N GLY A 73 10.01 7.98 10.02
CA GLY A 73 10.19 8.37 11.42
C GLY A 73 9.25 9.51 11.83
N ASP A 74 9.15 10.53 10.98
CA ASP A 74 8.27 11.68 11.24
C ASP A 74 6.80 11.27 11.21
N LEU A 75 6.41 10.42 10.26
CA LEU A 75 5.06 9.88 10.17
C LEU A 75 4.71 9.03 11.40
N GLN A 76 5.65 8.25 11.90
CA GLN A 76 5.42 7.43 13.08
C GLN A 76 5.20 8.30 14.32
N ASN A 77 5.98 9.36 14.48
CA ASN A 77 5.77 10.34 15.55
C ASN A 77 4.40 11.00 15.44
N GLU A 78 3.99 11.35 14.23
CA GLU A 78 2.67 11.92 13.97
C GLU A 78 1.56 10.94 14.33
N ALA A 79 1.72 9.66 13.99
CA ALA A 79 0.76 8.61 14.32
C ALA A 79 0.62 8.45 15.85
N ILE A 80 1.73 8.50 16.57
CA ILE A 80 1.73 8.43 18.03
C ILE A 80 0.99 9.62 18.63
N ARG A 81 1.27 10.82 18.12
CA ARG A 81 0.62 12.05 18.58
C ARG A 81 -0.89 12.02 18.33
N LEU A 82 -1.33 11.41 17.24
CA LEU A 82 -2.73 11.34 16.85
C LEU A 82 -3.44 10.07 17.33
N LYS A 83 -2.80 9.28 18.17
CA LYS A 83 -3.39 8.06 18.72
C LYS A 83 -4.71 8.37 19.41
N GLY A 84 -5.74 7.60 19.10
CA GLY A 84 -7.10 7.81 19.61
C GLY A 84 -7.92 8.86 18.87
N LYS A 85 -7.33 9.57 17.91
CA LYS A 85 -8.00 10.59 17.12
C LYS A 85 -8.40 10.07 15.76
N GLU A 86 -9.45 10.66 15.18
CA GLU A 86 -9.88 10.35 13.82
C GLU A 86 -8.97 11.04 12.81
N VAL A 87 -8.52 10.28 11.81
CA VAL A 87 -7.53 10.76 10.85
C VAL A 87 -7.88 10.31 9.44
N LEU A 88 -7.32 11.04 8.45
CA LEU A 88 -7.26 10.61 7.06
C LEU A 88 -5.86 10.07 6.80
N ILE A 89 -5.78 8.81 6.39
CA ILE A 89 -4.51 8.15 6.09
C ILE A 89 -4.45 7.87 4.59
N ARG A 90 -3.41 8.39 3.95
CA ARG A 90 -3.09 8.05 2.57
C ARG A 90 -2.09 6.90 2.60
N LYS A 91 -2.41 5.84 1.87
CA LYS A 91 -1.64 4.60 1.87
C LYS A 91 -1.54 4.05 0.46
N TYR A 92 -0.59 3.15 0.23
CA TYR A 92 -0.47 2.41 -1.02
C TYR A 92 -0.04 0.98 -0.72
N GLY A 93 -0.12 0.12 -1.73
CA GLY A 93 0.27 -1.27 -1.62
C GLY A 93 -0.93 -2.20 -1.47
N TRP A 94 -0.64 -3.49 -1.29
CA TRP A 94 -1.65 -4.52 -1.12
C TRP A 94 -1.62 -5.08 0.29
N ARG A 95 -2.80 -5.39 0.80
CA ARG A 95 -2.93 -6.13 2.05
C ARG A 95 -3.16 -7.61 1.72
N ILE A 96 -2.08 -8.39 1.75
CA ILE A 96 -2.13 -9.84 1.49
C ILE A 96 -1.57 -10.56 2.74
N PRO A 97 -2.45 -10.99 3.67
CA PRO A 97 -2.00 -11.57 4.94
C PRO A 97 -1.13 -12.81 4.79
N ILE A 98 -1.43 -13.66 3.81
CA ILE A 98 -0.70 -14.91 3.60
C ILE A 98 0.77 -14.67 3.25
N PHE A 99 1.10 -13.51 2.68
CA PHE A 99 2.47 -13.12 2.37
C PHE A 99 3.02 -12.08 3.34
N SER A 100 2.33 -11.83 4.45
CA SER A 100 2.68 -10.78 5.41
C SER A 100 2.84 -9.41 4.76
N MET A 101 2.04 -9.12 3.72
CA MET A 101 2.06 -7.85 3.03
C MET A 101 1.05 -6.89 3.66
N PHE A 102 1.52 -5.70 4.00
CA PHE A 102 0.71 -4.64 4.58
C PHE A 102 0.80 -3.40 3.70
N GLU A 103 -0.26 -2.61 3.71
CA GLU A 103 -0.27 -1.31 3.03
C GLU A 103 0.66 -0.34 3.76
N ASN A 104 1.42 0.46 3.01
CA ASN A 104 2.37 1.43 3.55
C ASN A 104 1.74 2.83 3.62
N VAL A 105 1.89 3.48 4.76
CA VAL A 105 1.34 4.82 4.99
C VAL A 105 2.21 5.87 4.31
N VAL A 106 1.60 6.78 3.58
CA VAL A 106 2.27 7.90 2.91
C VAL A 106 2.09 9.20 3.70
N SER A 107 0.90 9.45 4.21
CA SER A 107 0.60 10.65 4.98
C SER A 107 -0.53 10.41 5.96
N ILE A 108 -0.55 11.21 7.03
CA ILE A 108 -1.57 11.18 8.06
C ILE A 108 -2.03 12.61 8.30
N LYS A 109 -3.35 12.84 8.34
CA LYS A 109 -3.92 14.14 8.59
C LYS A 109 -5.06 14.02 9.58
N GLU A 110 -5.05 14.86 10.62
CA GLU A 110 -6.13 14.89 11.59
C GLU A 110 -7.42 15.40 10.96
N VAL A 111 -8.53 14.74 11.27
CA VAL A 111 -9.87 15.19 10.86
C VAL A 111 -10.36 16.20 11.89
N ARG A 112 -10.74 17.37 11.42
CA ARG A 112 -11.28 18.45 12.26
C ARG A 112 -12.77 18.64 12.04
#